data_0babd6c81e5f138e120827995449aae1
#
_entry.id   0babd6c81e5f138e120827995449aae1
#
_cell.length_a   1.000
_cell.length_b   1.000
_cell.length_c   1.000
_cell.angle_alpha   90.00
_cell.angle_beta   90.00
_cell.angle_gamma   90.00
#
_symmetry.space_group_name_H-M   'P 1'
#
loop_
_entity.id
_entity.type
_entity.pdbx_description
1 polymer ?
#
loop_
_entity_poly.entity_id
_entity_poly.type
_entity_poly.pdbx_seq_one_letter_code
_entity_poly.pdbx_strand_id
1 'polypeptide(L)'
;MKNRIIREYLESLKEDKELDYIFPILLDAMGFRIVSTPKNSKGQPQHGKDVVAIGCDMDNKIYRWYFELKGNASKDITTTNFNAQDGVRDSLLEAKDVAYESQSIPRFNELPVKIVFVHNGVLQANAEPAFNGFIKREFKPGEFERWDIEQLTHLFAEHLFEECLFADDECYSLFKKTLVMLDAPGWNTNDISTIVEIFLRRCPYDAKPNKRKVQKSFAGLNLILAIIYKYCMDSGNLLPAKWSSDIIVLKIWTWILKNKKENCSLYIEKFHNIYNLHISIYESYINKLLPLARSYKGLYHPAGTQSEIICYPLRCYDFLNDLLYYLISTYEIEDENLSSKESTIDILNQLIKSNSGFDLPLLDNHSISLILLTKYIWCQEHALDDLHVKDYYEYICRVCRNVIIRHKQNNMFPELYSNLKEVCASMYKKSSEYVDSSSMFLVVLIEIIARFDIPFLYKKLRSEILESKVNLQIPYPIDSEDFEVNFFDHHLHEEMSVETNIELPETVEEFREKFRILYNPVHFRTDEVGFINLRLLAHIHHKTEFFPDFLDFGFLQQS
;
A
#
# COMPACT_ATOMS: atom_id res chain seq x y z
N MET A 1 -26.02 -0.53 18.27
CA MET A 1 -25.72 -0.76 16.85
C MET A 1 -24.26 -0.44 16.51
N LYS A 2 -23.69 0.66 17.03
CA LYS A 2 -22.28 1.08 16.79
C LYS A 2 -21.26 -0.02 17.18
N ASN A 3 -21.39 -0.61 18.37
CA ASN A 3 -20.48 -1.67 18.83
C ASN A 3 -20.60 -2.99 18.05
N ARG A 4 -21.68 -3.17 17.27
CA ARG A 4 -21.88 -4.42 16.52
C ARG A 4 -20.83 -4.63 15.43
N ILE A 5 -20.49 -3.58 14.66
CA ILE A 5 -19.47 -3.66 13.60
C ILE A 5 -18.10 -3.99 14.20
N ILE A 6 -17.75 -3.32 15.32
CA ILE A 6 -16.48 -3.60 16.00
C ILE A 6 -16.45 -5.03 16.52
N ARG A 7 -17.55 -5.48 17.16
CA ARG A 7 -17.65 -6.85 17.68
C ARG A 7 -17.52 -7.88 16.56
N GLU A 8 -18.30 -7.76 15.47
CA GLU A 8 -18.25 -8.65 14.31
C GLU A 8 -16.83 -8.69 13.71
N TYR A 9 -16.15 -7.55 13.60
CA TYR A 9 -14.77 -7.48 13.18
C TYR A 9 -13.85 -8.24 14.15
N LEU A 10 -13.88 -7.92 15.45
CA LEU A 10 -13.02 -8.56 16.45
C LEU A 10 -13.25 -10.07 16.54
N GLU A 11 -14.51 -10.53 16.52
CA GLU A 11 -14.86 -11.95 16.55
C GLU A 11 -14.32 -12.73 15.34
N SER A 12 -14.09 -12.07 14.22
CA SER A 12 -13.59 -12.67 12.98
C SER A 12 -12.07 -12.80 12.94
N LEU A 13 -11.33 -12.08 13.81
CA LEU A 13 -9.87 -12.05 13.79
C LEU A 13 -9.26 -13.39 14.23
N LYS A 14 -8.21 -13.81 13.49
CA LYS A 14 -7.29 -14.86 13.91
C LYS A 14 -6.31 -14.30 14.94
N GLU A 15 -5.69 -15.20 15.70
CA GLU A 15 -4.63 -14.84 16.64
C GLU A 15 -3.43 -14.25 15.90
N ASP A 16 -2.84 -15.07 15.00
CA ASP A 16 -1.67 -14.70 14.22
C ASP A 16 -1.99 -13.67 13.12
N LYS A 17 -1.17 -12.64 13.02
CA LYS A 17 -1.17 -11.59 11.98
C LYS A 17 -2.40 -10.67 11.96
N GLU A 18 -3.44 -10.97 12.74
CA GLU A 18 -4.67 -10.16 12.77
C GLU A 18 -4.87 -9.54 14.17
N LEU A 19 -5.18 -10.35 15.19
CA LEU A 19 -5.36 -9.84 16.56
C LEU A 19 -4.04 -9.32 17.14
N ASP A 20 -2.95 -10.04 16.95
CA ASP A 20 -1.60 -9.65 17.35
C ASP A 20 -1.09 -8.37 16.68
N TYR A 21 -1.65 -8.02 15.51
CA TYR A 21 -1.37 -6.77 14.82
C TYR A 21 -2.19 -5.60 15.38
N ILE A 22 -3.51 -5.76 15.54
CA ILE A 22 -4.40 -4.64 15.90
C ILE A 22 -4.39 -4.34 17.42
N PHE A 23 -4.13 -5.32 18.25
CA PHE A 23 -4.15 -5.17 19.71
C PHE A 23 -3.06 -4.22 20.24
N PRO A 24 -1.79 -4.27 19.78
CA PRO A 24 -0.81 -3.24 20.14
C PRO A 24 -1.21 -1.81 19.77
N ILE A 25 -1.95 -1.63 18.67
CA ILE A 25 -2.45 -0.31 18.24
C ILE A 25 -3.50 0.21 19.24
N LEU A 26 -4.37 -0.66 19.74
CA LEU A 26 -5.29 -0.33 20.82
C LEU A 26 -4.53 0.09 22.07
N LEU A 27 -3.55 -0.69 22.52
CA LEU A 27 -2.75 -0.39 23.70
C LEU A 27 -2.04 0.96 23.58
N ASP A 28 -1.46 1.26 22.42
CA ASP A 28 -0.84 2.56 22.15
C ASP A 28 -1.85 3.71 22.25
N ALA A 29 -3.05 3.55 21.68
CA ALA A 29 -4.14 4.52 21.79
C ALA A 29 -4.64 4.72 23.22
N MET A 30 -4.57 3.67 24.06
CA MET A 30 -4.84 3.74 25.50
C MET A 30 -3.70 4.44 26.28
N GLY A 31 -2.55 4.67 25.65
CA GLY A 31 -1.39 5.33 26.27
C GLY A 31 -0.38 4.37 26.88
N PHE A 32 -0.43 3.08 26.56
CA PHE A 32 0.60 2.11 26.94
C PHE A 32 1.86 2.33 26.11
N ARG A 33 3.02 2.09 26.71
CA ARG A 33 4.29 1.99 26.00
C ARG A 33 4.56 0.53 25.65
N ILE A 34 4.51 0.18 24.40
CA ILE A 34 4.82 -1.18 23.91
C ILE A 34 6.31 -1.46 24.09
N VAL A 35 6.65 -2.62 24.66
CA VAL A 35 8.01 -3.09 24.90
C VAL A 35 8.36 -4.23 23.95
N SER A 36 7.45 -5.17 23.75
CA SER A 36 7.62 -6.31 22.83
C SER A 36 6.29 -6.68 22.18
N THR A 37 6.37 -7.18 20.95
CA THR A 37 5.24 -7.71 20.19
C THR A 37 5.66 -9.03 19.52
N PRO A 38 4.72 -9.88 19.07
CA PRO A 38 5.04 -11.12 18.35
C PRO A 38 5.94 -10.91 17.12
N LYS A 39 5.78 -9.77 16.44
CA LYS A 39 6.61 -9.40 15.28
C LYS A 39 8.09 -9.25 15.66
N ASN A 40 8.38 -8.71 16.84
CA ASN A 40 9.74 -8.48 17.32
C ASN A 40 10.39 -9.75 17.90
N SER A 41 9.56 -10.75 18.26
CA SER A 41 9.99 -12.00 18.91
C SER A 41 10.05 -13.19 17.93
N LYS A 42 10.02 -12.96 16.61
CA LYS A 42 10.01 -14.03 15.60
C LYS A 42 11.10 -15.08 15.89
N GLY A 43 10.67 -16.33 16.09
CA GLY A 43 11.55 -17.48 16.32
C GLY A 43 12.07 -17.66 17.75
N GLN A 44 11.65 -16.82 18.71
CA GLN A 44 12.00 -16.99 20.14
C GLN A 44 10.76 -17.43 20.93
N PRO A 45 10.92 -18.28 21.97
CA PRO A 45 9.81 -18.66 22.84
C PRO A 45 9.21 -17.44 23.52
N GLN A 46 7.90 -17.23 23.40
CA GLN A 46 7.20 -16.08 23.98
C GLN A 46 6.77 -16.31 25.43
N HIS A 47 6.77 -17.54 25.90
CA HIS A 47 6.44 -17.94 27.27
C HIS A 47 5.13 -17.31 27.77
N GLY A 48 4.04 -17.45 27.00
CA GLY A 48 2.73 -16.92 27.36
C GLY A 48 2.64 -15.38 27.37
N LYS A 49 3.48 -14.67 26.60
CA LYS A 49 3.52 -13.20 26.53
C LYS A 49 3.61 -12.75 25.08
N ASP A 50 2.48 -12.66 24.41
CA ASP A 50 2.44 -12.16 23.03
C ASP A 50 2.78 -10.67 22.98
N VAL A 51 2.26 -9.87 23.92
CA VAL A 51 2.59 -8.46 24.00
C VAL A 51 3.07 -8.11 25.40
N VAL A 52 4.15 -7.34 25.48
CA VAL A 52 4.66 -6.77 26.72
C VAL A 52 4.59 -5.24 26.62
N ALA A 53 4.00 -4.59 27.63
CA ALA A 53 3.86 -3.14 27.66
C ALA A 53 4.05 -2.55 29.07
N ILE A 54 4.30 -1.25 29.14
CA ILE A 54 4.26 -0.45 30.37
C ILE A 54 3.03 0.45 30.28
N GLY A 55 2.23 0.45 31.34
CA GLY A 55 1.02 1.29 31.38
C GLY A 55 0.52 1.50 32.81
N CYS A 56 -0.37 2.48 32.97
CA CYS A 56 -1.06 2.73 34.21
C CYS A 56 -2.33 1.89 34.29
N ASP A 57 -2.68 1.44 35.49
CA ASP A 57 -4.01 0.94 35.79
C ASP A 57 -5.02 2.08 36.08
N MET A 58 -6.22 1.73 36.48
CA MET A 58 -7.29 2.70 36.82
C MET A 58 -6.92 3.61 37.98
N ASP A 59 -6.04 3.17 38.86
CA ASP A 59 -5.55 3.91 40.03
C ASP A 59 -4.27 4.73 39.71
N ASN A 60 -3.91 4.88 38.45
CA ASN A 60 -2.70 5.55 37.94
C ASN A 60 -1.39 4.93 38.44
N LYS A 61 -1.40 3.67 38.85
CA LYS A 61 -0.20 2.93 39.24
C LYS A 61 0.42 2.27 38.02
N ILE A 62 1.75 2.40 37.85
CA ILE A 62 2.48 1.89 36.69
C ILE A 62 2.80 0.41 36.91
N TYR A 63 2.53 -0.41 35.89
CA TYR A 63 2.80 -1.84 35.84
C TYR A 63 3.57 -2.23 34.58
N ARG A 64 4.25 -3.40 34.65
CA ARG A 64 4.57 -4.22 33.47
C ARG A 64 3.35 -5.07 33.14
N TRP A 65 2.82 -4.92 31.94
CA TRP A 65 1.65 -5.66 31.49
C TRP A 65 2.11 -6.77 30.55
N TYR A 66 1.69 -7.99 30.82
CA TYR A 66 1.92 -9.15 29.99
C TYR A 66 0.58 -9.59 29.42
N PHE A 67 0.44 -9.58 28.11
CA PHE A 67 -0.78 -9.95 27.43
C PHE A 67 -0.57 -11.27 26.68
N GLU A 68 -1.41 -12.23 26.98
CA GLU A 68 -1.55 -13.49 26.24
C GLU A 68 -2.79 -13.40 25.37
N LEU A 69 -2.65 -13.60 24.07
CA LEU A 69 -3.72 -13.44 23.08
C LEU A 69 -4.25 -14.82 22.63
N LYS A 70 -5.55 -14.95 22.46
CA LYS A 70 -6.20 -16.11 21.84
C LYS A 70 -7.30 -15.68 20.89
N GLY A 71 -7.26 -16.23 19.68
CA GLY A 71 -8.20 -15.91 18.61
C GLY A 71 -8.60 -17.13 17.75
N ASN A 72 -9.47 -16.93 16.76
CA ASN A 72 -9.96 -17.92 15.80
C ASN A 72 -10.56 -19.18 16.47
N ALA A 73 -10.01 -20.35 16.19
CA ALA A 73 -10.49 -21.63 16.72
C ALA A 73 -10.37 -21.72 18.26
N SER A 74 -9.44 -20.98 18.87
CA SER A 74 -9.19 -20.93 20.31
C SER A 74 -9.83 -19.72 21.00
N LYS A 75 -10.64 -18.92 20.29
CA LYS A 75 -11.24 -17.69 20.84
C LYS A 75 -12.17 -17.95 22.01
N ASP A 76 -12.97 -19.01 21.95
CA ASP A 76 -13.86 -19.41 23.03
C ASP A 76 -13.14 -20.32 24.00
N ILE A 77 -13.19 -20.00 25.28
CA ILE A 77 -12.55 -20.79 26.31
C ILE A 77 -13.48 -21.93 26.70
N THR A 78 -13.09 -23.13 26.31
CA THR A 78 -13.78 -24.40 26.61
C THR A 78 -13.00 -25.18 27.66
N THR A 79 -13.62 -26.18 28.29
CA THR A 79 -12.94 -27.11 29.21
C THR A 79 -11.77 -27.80 28.53
N THR A 80 -11.90 -28.09 27.23
CA THR A 80 -10.89 -28.82 26.44
C THR A 80 -9.67 -27.94 26.19
N ASN A 81 -9.82 -26.73 25.61
CA ASN A 81 -8.66 -25.88 25.29
C ASN A 81 -8.04 -25.24 26.53
N PHE A 82 -8.80 -25.09 27.62
CA PHE A 82 -8.27 -24.63 28.90
C PHE A 82 -7.28 -25.63 29.51
N ASN A 83 -7.62 -26.94 29.49
CA ASN A 83 -6.81 -28.01 30.10
C ASN A 83 -5.94 -28.78 29.09
N ALA A 84 -5.89 -28.38 27.82
CA ALA A 84 -5.02 -29.02 26.84
C ALA A 84 -3.55 -28.84 27.20
N GLN A 85 -2.69 -29.73 26.75
CA GLN A 85 -1.25 -29.53 26.77
C GLN A 85 -0.94 -28.31 25.88
N ASP A 86 -0.10 -27.42 26.36
CA ASP A 86 0.16 -26.10 25.75
C ASP A 86 -1.12 -25.23 25.58
N GLY A 87 -2.13 -25.47 26.40
CA GLY A 87 -3.38 -24.73 26.41
C GLY A 87 -3.32 -23.45 27.24
N VAL A 88 -4.49 -22.80 27.37
CA VAL A 88 -4.59 -21.50 28.08
C VAL A 88 -4.02 -21.53 29.49
N ARG A 89 -4.23 -22.62 30.22
CA ARG A 89 -3.71 -22.78 31.58
C ARG A 89 -2.17 -22.77 31.62
N ASP A 90 -1.55 -23.52 30.73
CA ASP A 90 -0.09 -23.65 30.67
C ASP A 90 0.55 -22.33 30.23
N SER A 91 -0.01 -21.65 29.22
CA SER A 91 0.43 -20.31 28.78
C SER A 91 0.38 -19.28 29.92
N LEU A 92 -0.70 -19.29 30.71
CA LEU A 92 -0.83 -18.35 31.83
C LEU A 92 0.15 -18.65 33.00
N LEU A 93 0.48 -19.94 33.24
CA LEU A 93 1.53 -20.32 34.16
C LEU A 93 2.90 -19.89 33.68
N GLU A 94 3.21 -20.11 32.40
CA GLU A 94 4.45 -19.62 31.80
C GLU A 94 4.56 -18.09 31.88
N ALA A 95 3.47 -17.37 31.61
CA ALA A 95 3.45 -15.91 31.72
C ALA A 95 3.78 -15.43 33.15
N LYS A 96 3.36 -16.19 34.17
CA LYS A 96 3.60 -15.92 35.58
C LYS A 96 5.02 -16.28 35.99
N ASP A 97 5.49 -17.47 35.63
CA ASP A 97 6.71 -18.09 36.15
C ASP A 97 7.98 -17.60 35.44
N VAL A 98 7.88 -17.23 34.19
CA VAL A 98 9.01 -16.72 33.40
C VAL A 98 8.94 -15.19 33.30
N ALA A 99 9.81 -14.48 34.03
CA ALA A 99 9.85 -13.03 33.96
C ALA A 99 10.38 -12.54 32.60
N TYR A 100 9.75 -11.49 32.05
CA TYR A 100 10.33 -10.74 30.93
C TYR A 100 11.25 -9.65 31.52
N GLU A 101 12.51 -9.65 31.14
CA GLU A 101 13.50 -8.68 31.56
C GLU A 101 13.93 -7.76 30.41
N SER A 102 14.11 -6.49 30.70
CA SER A 102 14.67 -5.53 29.77
C SER A 102 15.76 -4.70 30.45
N GLN A 103 16.95 -4.73 29.88
CA GLN A 103 18.07 -3.89 30.32
C GLN A 103 18.04 -2.51 29.66
N SER A 104 17.34 -2.37 28.52
CA SER A 104 17.26 -1.11 27.77
C SER A 104 16.29 -0.08 28.36
N ILE A 105 15.40 -0.51 29.27
CA ILE A 105 14.41 0.37 29.89
C ILE A 105 14.75 0.54 31.37
N PRO A 106 15.14 1.75 31.82
CA PRO A 106 15.49 1.99 33.22
C PRO A 106 14.35 1.60 34.16
N ARG A 107 14.70 0.86 35.23
CA ARG A 107 13.79 0.44 36.29
C ARG A 107 12.62 -0.46 35.84
N PHE A 108 12.66 -1.00 34.61
CA PHE A 108 11.60 -1.88 34.08
C PHE A 108 11.39 -3.10 35.00
N ASN A 109 12.48 -3.75 35.41
CA ASN A 109 12.42 -4.98 36.20
C ASN A 109 11.92 -4.76 37.65
N GLU A 110 11.86 -3.52 38.11
CA GLU A 110 11.34 -3.15 39.45
C GLU A 110 9.81 -2.97 39.45
N LEU A 111 9.20 -2.77 38.28
CA LEU A 111 7.76 -2.55 38.18
C LEU A 111 6.97 -3.81 38.53
N PRO A 112 5.84 -3.71 39.24
CA PRO A 112 4.95 -4.83 39.47
C PRO A 112 4.38 -5.37 38.16
N VAL A 113 4.10 -6.67 38.13
CA VAL A 113 3.57 -7.36 36.95
C VAL A 113 2.04 -7.43 37.02
N LYS A 114 1.37 -7.23 35.88
CA LYS A 114 -0.03 -7.52 35.69
C LYS A 114 -0.19 -8.40 34.43
N ILE A 115 -0.86 -9.53 34.55
CA ILE A 115 -1.07 -10.49 33.48
C ILE A 115 -2.51 -10.33 32.97
N VAL A 116 -2.67 -10.20 31.67
CA VAL A 116 -3.96 -10.06 31.03
C VAL A 116 -4.15 -11.16 30.00
N PHE A 117 -5.20 -11.92 30.19
CA PHE A 117 -5.63 -12.88 29.21
C PHE A 117 -6.66 -12.25 28.26
N VAL A 118 -6.30 -12.14 27.00
CA VAL A 118 -7.06 -11.48 25.94
C VAL A 118 -7.62 -12.51 24.99
N HIS A 119 -8.92 -12.53 24.78
CA HIS A 119 -9.52 -13.43 23.78
C HIS A 119 -10.74 -12.78 23.13
N ASN A 120 -10.86 -12.96 21.81
CA ASN A 120 -11.95 -12.38 21.02
C ASN A 120 -13.21 -13.27 20.95
N GLY A 121 -13.40 -14.11 21.96
CA GLY A 121 -14.56 -14.98 22.16
C GLY A 121 -15.12 -14.89 23.57
N VAL A 122 -15.82 -15.94 24.01
CA VAL A 122 -16.47 -16.02 25.31
C VAL A 122 -15.90 -17.14 26.18
N LEU A 123 -15.99 -17.00 27.49
CA LEU A 123 -15.74 -18.10 28.42
C LEU A 123 -17.03 -18.95 28.51
N GLN A 124 -16.95 -20.23 28.09
CA GLN A 124 -18.10 -21.11 28.14
C GLN A 124 -18.48 -21.47 29.59
N ALA A 125 -19.77 -21.55 29.86
CA ALA A 125 -20.30 -21.79 31.21
C ALA A 125 -19.77 -23.09 31.87
N ASN A 126 -19.46 -24.11 31.08
CA ASN A 126 -18.89 -25.38 31.58
C ASN A 126 -17.40 -25.26 31.95
N ALA A 127 -16.67 -24.31 31.42
CA ALA A 127 -15.27 -24.05 31.71
C ALA A 127 -15.08 -23.03 32.86
N GLU A 128 -16.07 -22.19 33.10
CA GLU A 128 -16.00 -21.08 34.05
C GLU A 128 -15.60 -21.47 35.48
N PRO A 129 -16.18 -22.52 36.10
CA PRO A 129 -15.79 -22.90 37.46
C PRO A 129 -14.32 -23.32 37.55
N ALA A 130 -13.82 -24.08 36.59
CA ALA A 130 -12.43 -24.53 36.54
C ALA A 130 -11.47 -23.36 36.30
N PHE A 131 -11.82 -22.46 35.38
CA PHE A 131 -11.05 -21.25 35.10
C PHE A 131 -10.98 -20.35 36.32
N ASN A 132 -12.11 -20.00 36.93
CA ASN A 132 -12.14 -19.12 38.12
C ASN A 132 -11.44 -19.74 39.31
N GLY A 133 -11.54 -21.07 39.51
CA GLY A 133 -10.81 -21.81 40.56
C GLY A 133 -9.29 -21.76 40.36
N PHE A 134 -8.85 -21.90 39.11
CA PHE A 134 -7.44 -21.77 38.75
C PHE A 134 -6.93 -20.35 39.00
N ILE A 135 -7.61 -19.30 38.54
CA ILE A 135 -7.20 -17.91 38.73
C ILE A 135 -7.08 -17.55 40.22
N LYS A 136 -8.07 -17.94 41.04
CA LYS A 136 -8.05 -17.68 42.51
C LYS A 136 -6.89 -18.38 43.21
N ARG A 137 -6.44 -19.53 42.72
CA ARG A 137 -5.34 -20.28 43.31
C ARG A 137 -3.99 -19.73 42.91
N GLU A 138 -3.83 -19.36 41.64
CA GLU A 138 -2.54 -19.01 41.04
C GLU A 138 -2.20 -17.52 41.13
N PHE A 139 -3.18 -16.62 41.12
CA PHE A 139 -2.94 -15.18 41.07
C PHE A 139 -3.47 -14.46 42.31
N LYS A 140 -2.73 -13.46 42.78
CA LYS A 140 -3.20 -12.57 43.84
C LYS A 140 -4.23 -11.58 43.30
N PRO A 141 -5.08 -11.02 44.16
CA PRO A 141 -5.99 -9.95 43.77
C PRO A 141 -5.26 -8.80 43.08
N GLY A 142 -5.70 -8.41 41.86
CA GLY A 142 -5.12 -7.34 41.08
C GLY A 142 -3.93 -7.71 40.18
N GLU A 143 -3.41 -8.96 40.25
CA GLU A 143 -2.34 -9.43 39.35
C GLU A 143 -2.83 -9.94 38.02
N PHE A 144 -4.13 -10.30 37.89
CA PHE A 144 -4.72 -10.91 36.71
C PHE A 144 -5.97 -10.17 36.26
N GLU A 145 -6.11 -9.99 34.94
CA GLU A 145 -7.34 -9.53 34.30
C GLU A 145 -7.68 -10.44 33.10
N ARG A 146 -8.96 -10.50 32.73
CA ARG A 146 -9.43 -11.13 31.51
C ARG A 146 -10.14 -10.09 30.65
N TRP A 147 -9.67 -9.92 29.44
CA TRP A 147 -10.31 -9.07 28.43
C TRP A 147 -10.92 -9.97 27.35
N ASP A 148 -12.22 -10.21 27.47
CA ASP A 148 -13.02 -10.97 26.48
C ASP A 148 -13.57 -10.07 25.39
N ILE A 149 -14.36 -10.64 24.49
CA ILE A 149 -14.93 -9.92 23.34
C ILE A 149 -15.77 -8.69 23.76
N GLU A 150 -16.46 -8.74 24.90
CA GLU A 150 -17.26 -7.59 25.39
C GLU A 150 -16.33 -6.45 25.82
N GLN A 151 -15.33 -6.79 26.64
CA GLN A 151 -14.34 -5.80 27.10
C GLN A 151 -13.51 -5.24 25.94
N LEU A 152 -13.07 -6.09 24.99
CA LEU A 152 -12.37 -5.65 23.79
C LEU A 152 -13.23 -4.72 22.96
N THR A 153 -14.49 -5.07 22.70
CA THR A 153 -15.42 -4.22 21.95
C THR A 153 -15.56 -2.85 22.59
N HIS A 154 -15.67 -2.81 23.93
CA HIS A 154 -15.75 -1.56 24.68
C HIS A 154 -14.48 -0.72 24.57
N LEU A 155 -13.30 -1.33 24.79
CA LEU A 155 -12.00 -0.65 24.70
C LEU A 155 -11.72 -0.11 23.29
N PHE A 156 -12.00 -0.91 22.25
CA PHE A 156 -11.87 -0.46 20.85
C PHE A 156 -12.82 0.70 20.55
N ALA A 157 -14.08 0.62 21.00
CA ALA A 157 -15.05 1.71 20.82
C ALA A 157 -14.58 2.98 21.51
N GLU A 158 -14.18 2.90 22.77
CA GLU A 158 -13.78 4.05 23.59
C GLU A 158 -12.49 4.72 23.09
N HIS A 159 -11.44 3.92 22.82
CA HIS A 159 -10.12 4.48 22.57
C HIS A 159 -9.81 4.75 21.09
N LEU A 160 -10.50 4.10 20.16
CA LEU A 160 -10.23 4.25 18.73
C LEU A 160 -11.36 4.96 17.96
N PHE A 161 -12.61 4.81 18.39
CA PHE A 161 -13.75 5.34 17.64
C PHE A 161 -14.52 6.49 18.34
N GLU A 162 -14.54 6.55 19.67
CA GLU A 162 -15.47 7.40 20.40
C GLU A 162 -15.36 8.89 20.05
N GLU A 163 -14.14 9.41 19.88
CA GLU A 163 -13.91 10.82 19.61
C GLU A 163 -14.06 11.21 18.13
N CYS A 164 -13.94 10.25 17.22
CA CYS A 164 -13.89 10.55 15.78
C CYS A 164 -15.07 9.96 14.99
N LEU A 165 -15.38 8.68 15.18
CA LEU A 165 -16.39 7.99 14.38
C LEU A 165 -17.78 8.05 15.02
N PHE A 166 -17.87 7.86 16.35
CA PHE A 166 -19.16 7.80 17.04
C PHE A 166 -19.69 9.16 17.48
N ALA A 167 -18.82 10.16 17.63
CA ALA A 167 -19.24 11.52 17.91
C ALA A 167 -19.83 12.25 16.68
N ASP A 168 -19.64 11.69 15.49
CA ASP A 168 -20.11 12.26 14.23
C ASP A 168 -21.00 11.23 13.52
N ASP A 169 -22.31 11.48 13.54
CA ASP A 169 -23.30 10.60 12.90
C ASP A 169 -23.09 10.54 11.37
N GLU A 170 -22.55 11.59 10.76
CA GLU A 170 -22.22 11.63 9.34
C GLU A 170 -21.07 10.66 9.03
N CYS A 171 -19.94 10.75 9.75
CA CYS A 171 -18.78 9.88 9.57
C CYS A 171 -19.14 8.40 9.75
N TYR A 172 -19.93 8.08 10.79
CA TYR A 172 -20.41 6.72 11.01
C TYR A 172 -21.34 6.23 9.89
N SER A 173 -22.24 7.11 9.40
CA SER A 173 -23.14 6.78 8.29
C SER A 173 -22.36 6.49 7.00
N LEU A 174 -21.35 7.31 6.69
CA LEU A 174 -20.46 7.11 5.55
C LEU A 174 -19.69 5.79 5.66
N PHE A 175 -19.13 5.49 6.84
CA PHE A 175 -18.39 4.24 7.05
C PHE A 175 -19.28 2.99 6.89
N LYS A 176 -20.48 3.02 7.49
CA LYS A 176 -21.47 1.95 7.32
C LYS A 176 -21.88 1.77 5.86
N LYS A 177 -22.14 2.89 5.15
CA LYS A 177 -22.44 2.86 3.72
C LYS A 177 -21.30 2.25 2.93
N THR A 178 -20.05 2.65 3.22
CA THR A 178 -18.86 2.08 2.59
C THR A 178 -18.83 0.56 2.74
N LEU A 179 -18.97 0.03 3.96
CA LEU A 179 -18.93 -1.42 4.20
C LEU A 179 -20.02 -2.18 3.46
N VAL A 180 -21.24 -1.65 3.41
CA VAL A 180 -22.36 -2.28 2.69
C VAL A 180 -22.15 -2.27 1.18
N MET A 181 -21.46 -1.26 0.66
CA MET A 181 -21.31 -1.05 -0.78
C MET A 181 -20.01 -1.62 -1.36
N LEU A 182 -19.10 -2.20 -0.55
CA LEU A 182 -17.78 -2.65 -1.01
C LEU A 182 -17.81 -3.53 -2.27
N ASP A 183 -18.80 -4.41 -2.39
CA ASP A 183 -18.95 -5.31 -3.55
C ASP A 183 -19.96 -4.77 -4.60
N ALA A 184 -20.48 -3.56 -4.42
CA ALA A 184 -21.47 -3.01 -5.34
C ALA A 184 -20.82 -2.49 -6.63
N PRO A 185 -21.45 -2.70 -7.80
CA PRO A 185 -21.00 -2.08 -9.03
C PRO A 185 -20.98 -0.55 -8.90
N GLY A 186 -19.86 0.06 -9.30
CA GLY A 186 -19.70 1.52 -9.22
C GLY A 186 -19.28 2.05 -7.85
N TRP A 187 -18.87 1.18 -6.91
CA TRP A 187 -18.22 1.61 -5.68
C TRP A 187 -17.00 2.50 -6.00
N ASN A 188 -16.78 3.51 -5.17
CA ASN A 188 -15.67 4.43 -5.31
C ASN A 188 -15.15 4.88 -3.93
N THR A 189 -14.04 5.58 -3.91
CA THR A 189 -13.33 6.00 -2.69
C THR A 189 -13.83 7.30 -2.08
N ASN A 190 -14.87 7.95 -2.61
CA ASN A 190 -15.30 9.28 -2.15
C ASN A 190 -15.70 9.30 -0.68
N ASP A 191 -16.48 8.30 -0.25
CA ASP A 191 -16.92 8.21 1.16
C ASP A 191 -15.70 8.02 2.09
N ILE A 192 -14.72 7.19 1.69
CA ILE A 192 -13.45 7.00 2.43
C ILE A 192 -12.65 8.29 2.47
N SER A 193 -12.50 8.97 1.34
CA SER A 193 -11.84 10.27 1.26
C SER A 193 -12.42 11.27 2.28
N THR A 194 -13.73 11.37 2.34
CA THR A 194 -14.44 12.25 3.29
C THR A 194 -14.19 11.84 4.74
N ILE A 195 -14.21 10.53 5.05
CA ILE A 195 -13.89 10.02 6.39
C ILE A 195 -12.49 10.44 6.81
N VAL A 196 -11.48 10.22 5.92
CA VAL A 196 -10.10 10.60 6.21
C VAL A 196 -9.97 12.08 6.49
N GLU A 197 -10.64 12.94 5.72
CA GLU A 197 -10.63 14.38 5.94
C GLU A 197 -11.23 14.78 7.28
N ILE A 198 -12.32 14.12 7.72
CA ILE A 198 -12.92 14.36 9.04
C ILE A 198 -11.90 14.03 10.16
N PHE A 199 -11.21 12.89 10.06
CA PHE A 199 -10.18 12.51 11.04
C PHE A 199 -9.00 13.48 11.05
N LEU A 200 -8.47 13.84 9.88
CA LEU A 200 -7.31 14.72 9.76
C LEU A 200 -7.61 16.16 10.19
N ARG A 201 -8.83 16.66 9.95
CA ARG A 201 -9.28 17.97 10.42
C ARG A 201 -9.27 18.08 11.95
N ARG A 202 -9.48 16.98 12.66
CA ARG A 202 -9.47 16.90 14.13
C ARG A 202 -8.10 16.56 14.72
N CYS A 203 -7.15 16.12 13.88
CA CYS A 203 -5.81 15.78 14.30
C CYS A 203 -5.02 17.07 14.61
N PRO A 204 -4.48 17.26 15.84
CA PRO A 204 -3.72 18.45 16.17
C PRO A 204 -2.37 18.45 15.46
N TYR A 205 -1.93 19.63 15.00
CA TYR A 205 -0.64 19.85 14.32
C TYR A 205 0.16 21.03 14.88
N ASP A 206 -0.25 21.57 16.03
CA ASP A 206 0.43 22.68 16.71
C ASP A 206 1.89 22.36 17.04
N ALA A 207 2.65 23.38 17.47
CA ALA A 207 4.05 23.22 17.88
C ALA A 207 4.23 22.25 19.07
N LYS A 208 3.22 22.12 19.93
CA LYS A 208 3.16 21.17 21.04
C LYS A 208 1.83 20.40 21.00
N PRO A 209 1.67 19.47 20.04
CA PRO A 209 0.40 18.79 19.87
C PRO A 209 0.09 17.86 21.05
N ASN A 210 -1.19 17.68 21.33
CA ASN A 210 -1.63 16.64 22.24
C ASN A 210 -1.33 15.27 21.62
N LYS A 211 -0.24 14.61 22.08
CA LYS A 211 0.24 13.32 21.57
C LYS A 211 -0.86 12.27 21.55
N ARG A 212 -1.69 12.19 22.61
CA ARG A 212 -2.78 11.22 22.71
C ARG A 212 -3.84 11.43 21.63
N LYS A 213 -4.16 12.69 21.27
CA LYS A 213 -5.10 12.97 20.19
C LYS A 213 -4.54 12.58 18.83
N VAL A 214 -3.25 12.85 18.57
CA VAL A 214 -2.58 12.39 17.33
C VAL A 214 -2.63 10.86 17.23
N GLN A 215 -2.22 10.15 18.30
CA GLN A 215 -2.26 8.69 18.35
C GLN A 215 -3.65 8.15 18.05
N LYS A 216 -4.69 8.68 18.69
CA LYS A 216 -6.09 8.25 18.47
C LYS A 216 -6.56 8.48 17.03
N SER A 217 -6.22 9.63 16.41
CA SER A 217 -6.61 9.91 15.02
C SER A 217 -6.02 8.90 14.04
N PHE A 218 -4.72 8.63 14.14
CA PHE A 218 -4.04 7.67 13.27
C PHE A 218 -4.48 6.22 13.54
N ALA A 219 -4.62 5.85 14.82
CA ALA A 219 -5.10 4.52 15.19
C ALA A 219 -6.54 4.26 14.69
N GLY A 220 -7.41 5.28 14.74
CA GLY A 220 -8.76 5.20 14.18
C GLY A 220 -8.77 4.98 12.66
N LEU A 221 -7.94 5.70 11.90
CA LEU A 221 -7.78 5.50 10.46
C LEU A 221 -7.22 4.12 10.13
N ASN A 222 -6.24 3.64 10.90
CA ASN A 222 -5.70 2.30 10.74
C ASN A 222 -6.75 1.22 10.98
N LEU A 223 -7.59 1.38 12.02
CA LEU A 223 -8.66 0.44 12.31
C LEU A 223 -9.75 0.44 11.22
N ILE A 224 -10.13 1.61 10.68
CA ILE A 224 -11.04 1.70 9.54
C ILE A 224 -10.51 0.90 8.35
N LEU A 225 -9.23 1.10 8.01
CA LEU A 225 -8.59 0.37 6.91
C LEU A 225 -8.54 -1.15 7.20
N ALA A 226 -8.21 -1.55 8.43
CA ALA A 226 -8.17 -2.96 8.83
C ALA A 226 -9.56 -3.63 8.74
N ILE A 227 -10.63 -2.92 9.11
CA ILE A 227 -12.00 -3.43 8.97
C ILE A 227 -12.38 -3.60 7.50
N ILE A 228 -12.11 -2.58 6.66
CA ILE A 228 -12.36 -2.67 5.21
C ILE A 228 -11.59 -3.84 4.60
N TYR A 229 -10.31 -3.97 4.93
CA TYR A 229 -9.47 -5.08 4.46
C TYR A 229 -10.05 -6.44 4.85
N LYS A 230 -10.48 -6.61 6.10
CA LYS A 230 -11.09 -7.86 6.56
C LYS A 230 -12.37 -8.21 5.80
N TYR A 231 -13.28 -7.25 5.61
CA TYR A 231 -14.49 -7.46 4.81
C TYR A 231 -14.17 -7.87 3.37
N CYS A 232 -13.15 -7.24 2.76
CA CYS A 232 -12.70 -7.57 1.41
C CYS A 232 -12.03 -8.95 1.33
N MET A 233 -11.31 -9.36 2.38
CA MET A 233 -10.75 -10.73 2.49
C MET A 233 -11.86 -11.78 2.56
N ASP A 234 -12.88 -11.55 3.37
CA ASP A 234 -13.98 -12.48 3.58
C ASP A 234 -14.87 -12.60 2.33
N SER A 235 -15.11 -11.51 1.61
CA SER A 235 -15.83 -11.51 0.32
C SER A 235 -14.98 -12.04 -0.83
N GLY A 236 -13.66 -12.03 -0.66
CA GLY A 236 -12.72 -12.42 -1.69
C GLY A 236 -12.50 -11.35 -2.77
N ASN A 237 -12.96 -10.10 -2.60
CA ASN A 237 -12.73 -8.98 -3.48
C ASN A 237 -11.80 -7.95 -2.82
N LEU A 238 -10.50 -8.03 -3.10
CA LEU A 238 -9.48 -7.17 -2.48
C LEU A 238 -9.32 -5.79 -3.14
N LEU A 239 -9.92 -5.56 -4.29
CA LEU A 239 -9.75 -4.31 -5.03
C LEU A 239 -10.26 -3.07 -4.24
N PRO A 240 -11.42 -3.10 -3.57
CA PRO A 240 -11.85 -1.97 -2.74
C PRO A 240 -10.93 -1.70 -1.55
N ALA A 241 -10.34 -2.74 -0.93
CA ALA A 241 -9.37 -2.54 0.15
C ALA A 241 -8.10 -1.86 -0.37
N LYS A 242 -7.58 -2.30 -1.54
CA LYS A 242 -6.43 -1.67 -2.19
C LYS A 242 -6.71 -0.19 -2.47
N TRP A 243 -7.80 0.15 -3.14
CA TRP A 243 -8.14 1.55 -3.46
C TRP A 243 -8.38 2.39 -2.20
N SER A 244 -8.99 1.81 -1.15
CA SER A 244 -9.14 2.49 0.15
C SER A 244 -7.79 2.79 0.80
N SER A 245 -6.86 1.84 0.72
CA SER A 245 -5.52 2.03 1.28
C SER A 245 -4.73 3.10 0.53
N ASP A 246 -4.84 3.15 -0.80
CA ASP A 246 -4.20 4.16 -1.63
C ASP A 246 -4.64 5.57 -1.21
N ILE A 247 -5.96 5.80 -1.13
CA ILE A 247 -6.49 7.13 -0.78
C ILE A 247 -6.18 7.52 0.66
N ILE A 248 -6.24 6.57 1.61
CA ILE A 248 -5.91 6.82 3.02
C ILE A 248 -4.45 7.25 3.16
N VAL A 249 -3.53 6.49 2.55
CA VAL A 249 -2.09 6.77 2.61
C VAL A 249 -1.76 8.10 1.97
N LEU A 250 -2.25 8.36 0.75
CA LEU A 250 -1.98 9.61 0.03
C LEU A 250 -2.54 10.83 0.76
N LYS A 251 -3.78 10.78 1.27
CA LYS A 251 -4.37 11.91 2.00
C LYS A 251 -3.68 12.19 3.33
N ILE A 252 -3.29 11.15 4.07
CA ILE A 252 -2.51 11.34 5.30
C ILE A 252 -1.17 11.97 4.97
N TRP A 253 -0.49 11.50 3.92
CA TRP A 253 0.79 12.05 3.51
C TRP A 253 0.68 13.51 3.06
N THR A 254 -0.30 13.83 2.22
CA THR A 254 -0.64 15.21 1.85
C THR A 254 -0.83 16.11 3.09
N TRP A 255 -1.57 15.62 4.08
CA TRP A 255 -1.80 16.34 5.33
C TRP A 255 -0.50 16.55 6.13
N ILE A 256 0.38 15.54 6.20
CA ILE A 256 1.70 15.62 6.84
C ILE A 256 2.54 16.70 6.17
N LEU A 257 2.65 16.70 4.84
CA LEU A 257 3.39 17.69 4.06
C LEU A 257 2.81 19.10 4.24
N LYS A 258 1.51 19.26 4.14
CA LYS A 258 0.80 20.54 4.29
C LYS A 258 1.06 21.18 5.66
N ASN A 259 1.20 20.37 6.70
CA ASN A 259 1.46 20.83 8.06
C ASN A 259 2.95 20.81 8.43
N LYS A 260 3.86 20.51 7.48
CA LYS A 260 5.32 20.46 7.68
C LYS A 260 5.71 19.51 8.83
N LYS A 261 5.15 18.29 8.83
CA LYS A 261 5.35 17.26 9.88
C LYS A 261 6.13 16.05 9.39
N GLU A 262 6.66 16.07 8.20
CA GLU A 262 7.43 14.99 7.56
C GLU A 262 8.69 14.61 8.34
N ASN A 263 9.27 15.53 9.10
CA ASN A 263 10.43 15.28 9.96
C ASN A 263 10.06 15.04 11.45
N CYS A 264 8.77 14.91 11.77
CA CYS A 264 8.33 14.73 13.15
C CYS A 264 8.03 13.25 13.46
N SER A 265 8.87 12.61 14.29
CA SER A 265 8.75 11.19 14.65
C SER A 265 7.36 10.79 15.14
N LEU A 266 6.67 11.67 15.89
CA LEU A 266 5.32 11.41 16.38
C LEU A 266 4.32 11.05 15.28
N TYR A 267 4.38 11.75 14.13
CA TYR A 267 3.46 11.49 13.00
C TYR A 267 3.98 10.37 12.11
N ILE A 268 5.29 10.36 11.86
CA ILE A 268 5.92 9.38 10.98
C ILE A 268 5.79 7.95 11.51
N GLU A 269 6.04 7.73 12.83
CA GLU A 269 5.84 6.41 13.44
C GLU A 269 4.39 5.90 13.30
N LYS A 270 3.40 6.78 13.46
CA LYS A 270 1.99 6.40 13.32
C LYS A 270 1.59 6.19 11.86
N PHE A 271 2.13 6.99 10.96
CA PHE A 271 1.96 6.81 9.53
C PHE A 271 2.54 5.49 9.04
N HIS A 272 3.73 5.10 9.52
CA HIS A 272 4.33 3.80 9.21
C HIS A 272 3.42 2.61 9.51
N ASN A 273 2.64 2.65 10.58
CA ASN A 273 1.70 1.57 10.89
C ASN A 273 0.63 1.42 9.80
N ILE A 274 0.09 2.53 9.31
CA ILE A 274 -0.91 2.53 8.22
C ILE A 274 -0.26 2.11 6.90
N TYR A 275 0.95 2.62 6.63
CA TYR A 275 1.73 2.27 5.44
C TYR A 275 2.07 0.76 5.39
N ASN A 276 2.45 0.17 6.53
CA ASN A 276 2.70 -1.27 6.62
C ASN A 276 1.43 -2.10 6.33
N LEU A 277 0.27 -1.65 6.81
CA LEU A 277 -1.01 -2.30 6.48
C LEU A 277 -1.32 -2.17 4.99
N HIS A 278 -1.09 -1.00 4.40
CA HIS A 278 -1.22 -0.77 2.96
C HIS A 278 -0.36 -1.75 2.15
N ILE A 279 0.91 -1.93 2.50
CA ILE A 279 1.80 -2.91 1.83
C ILE A 279 1.27 -4.35 2.01
N SER A 280 0.76 -4.71 3.20
CA SER A 280 0.16 -6.04 3.43
C SER A 280 -1.11 -6.27 2.59
N ILE A 281 -1.89 -5.22 2.32
CA ILE A 281 -3.04 -5.29 1.42
C ILE A 281 -2.58 -5.54 -0.02
N TYR A 282 -1.54 -4.83 -0.48
CA TYR A 282 -0.93 -5.07 -1.80
C TYR A 282 -0.39 -6.49 -1.92
N GLU A 283 0.34 -6.98 -0.91
CA GLU A 283 0.83 -8.37 -0.86
C GLU A 283 -0.32 -9.36 -1.07
N SER A 284 -1.39 -9.22 -0.32
CA SER A 284 -2.56 -10.11 -0.42
C SER A 284 -3.25 -10.02 -1.78
N TYR A 285 -3.38 -8.80 -2.32
CA TYR A 285 -3.96 -8.54 -3.64
C TYR A 285 -3.12 -9.19 -4.75
N ILE A 286 -1.80 -8.97 -4.74
CA ILE A 286 -0.88 -9.52 -5.72
C ILE A 286 -0.83 -11.06 -5.62
N ASN A 287 -0.65 -11.61 -4.42
CA ASN A 287 -0.59 -13.06 -4.21
C ASN A 287 -1.86 -13.78 -4.68
N LYS A 288 -3.01 -13.13 -4.60
CA LYS A 288 -4.26 -13.68 -5.10
C LYS A 288 -4.36 -13.68 -6.62
N LEU A 289 -3.90 -12.62 -7.28
CA LEU A 289 -4.07 -12.44 -8.73
C LEU A 289 -2.90 -12.97 -9.55
N LEU A 290 -1.70 -12.97 -9.01
CA LEU A 290 -0.48 -13.33 -9.75
C LEU A 290 -0.53 -14.73 -10.39
N PRO A 291 -1.03 -15.80 -9.72
CA PRO A 291 -1.13 -17.12 -10.34
C PRO A 291 -2.02 -17.13 -11.60
N LEU A 292 -3.12 -16.36 -11.57
CA LEU A 292 -4.00 -16.18 -12.74
C LEU A 292 -3.31 -15.35 -13.81
N ALA A 293 -2.74 -14.22 -13.44
CA ALA A 293 -2.09 -13.29 -14.35
C ALA A 293 -0.91 -13.93 -15.11
N ARG A 294 -0.17 -14.86 -14.49
CA ARG A 294 0.94 -15.62 -15.13
C ARG A 294 0.46 -16.69 -16.11
N SER A 295 -0.81 -17.09 -16.09
CA SER A 295 -1.34 -18.06 -17.02
C SER A 295 -1.54 -17.45 -18.42
N TYR A 296 -1.58 -18.30 -19.46
CA TYR A 296 -1.81 -17.83 -20.83
C TYR A 296 -3.13 -17.08 -20.94
N LYS A 297 -3.06 -15.80 -21.34
CA LYS A 297 -4.20 -14.87 -21.40
C LYS A 297 -4.95 -14.74 -20.05
N GLY A 298 -4.26 -14.88 -18.92
CA GLY A 298 -4.90 -14.90 -17.61
C GLY A 298 -5.60 -13.58 -17.23
N LEU A 299 -5.17 -12.47 -17.80
CA LEU A 299 -5.82 -11.17 -17.63
C LEU A 299 -6.92 -10.87 -18.68
N TYR A 300 -7.12 -11.77 -19.66
CA TYR A 300 -8.17 -11.66 -20.66
C TYR A 300 -9.50 -12.20 -20.10
N HIS A 301 -10.61 -11.50 -20.34
CA HIS A 301 -11.92 -11.93 -19.91
C HIS A 301 -12.66 -12.71 -21.05
N PRO A 302 -12.81 -14.04 -20.95
CA PRO A 302 -13.32 -14.86 -22.06
C PRO A 302 -14.74 -14.49 -22.53
N ALA A 303 -15.57 -13.99 -21.61
CA ALA A 303 -16.91 -13.51 -21.93
C ALA A 303 -16.93 -12.03 -22.41
N GLY A 304 -15.77 -11.36 -22.39
CA GLY A 304 -15.61 -10.02 -22.93
C GLY A 304 -15.69 -10.07 -24.44
N THR A 305 -16.56 -9.28 -25.01
CA THR A 305 -16.77 -9.15 -26.45
C THR A 305 -15.70 -8.24 -27.06
N GLN A 306 -16.07 -7.40 -28.02
CA GLN A 306 -15.19 -6.39 -28.61
C GLN A 306 -14.58 -5.42 -27.58
N SER A 307 -15.20 -5.24 -26.41
CA SER A 307 -14.63 -4.41 -25.33
C SER A 307 -13.26 -4.90 -24.84
N GLU A 308 -12.94 -6.19 -24.99
CA GLU A 308 -11.64 -6.74 -24.57
C GLU A 308 -10.46 -6.18 -25.38
N ILE A 309 -10.71 -5.62 -26.57
CA ILE A 309 -9.67 -4.89 -27.33
C ILE A 309 -9.13 -3.71 -26.50
N ILE A 310 -9.98 -3.13 -25.66
CA ILE A 310 -9.64 -2.00 -24.76
C ILE A 310 -9.40 -2.47 -23.33
N CYS A 311 -10.33 -3.24 -22.77
CA CYS A 311 -10.28 -3.62 -21.35
C CYS A 311 -9.12 -4.56 -21.02
N TYR A 312 -8.69 -5.41 -21.93
CA TYR A 312 -7.58 -6.32 -21.70
C TYR A 312 -6.22 -5.61 -21.53
N PRO A 313 -5.79 -4.71 -22.45
CA PRO A 313 -4.61 -3.91 -22.23
C PRO A 313 -4.68 -3.06 -20.95
N LEU A 314 -5.81 -2.42 -20.66
CA LEU A 314 -5.96 -1.64 -19.43
C LEU A 314 -5.71 -2.48 -18.17
N ARG A 315 -6.32 -3.67 -18.08
CA ARG A 315 -6.06 -4.58 -16.94
C ARG A 315 -4.62 -5.04 -16.86
N CYS A 316 -3.97 -5.26 -18.00
CA CYS A 316 -2.55 -5.61 -18.03
C CYS A 316 -1.71 -4.48 -17.41
N TYR A 317 -1.86 -3.26 -17.87
CA TYR A 317 -1.07 -2.13 -17.39
C TYR A 317 -1.40 -1.76 -15.94
N ASP A 318 -2.68 -1.78 -15.53
CA ASP A 318 -3.06 -1.54 -14.13
C ASP A 318 -2.44 -2.61 -13.20
N PHE A 319 -2.51 -3.89 -13.56
CA PHE A 319 -1.90 -4.96 -12.77
C PHE A 319 -0.36 -4.86 -12.73
N LEU A 320 0.29 -4.49 -13.83
CA LEU A 320 1.73 -4.30 -13.88
C LEU A 320 2.18 -3.15 -12.96
N ASN A 321 1.45 -2.04 -12.95
CA ASN A 321 1.72 -0.92 -12.05
C ASN A 321 1.62 -1.34 -10.57
N ASP A 322 0.56 -2.07 -10.21
CA ASP A 322 0.34 -2.55 -8.85
C ASP A 322 1.45 -3.52 -8.42
N LEU A 323 1.84 -4.45 -9.30
CA LEU A 323 2.92 -5.42 -9.04
C LEU A 323 4.26 -4.71 -8.88
N LEU A 324 4.61 -3.80 -9.79
CA LEU A 324 5.89 -3.09 -9.75
C LEU A 324 5.97 -2.14 -8.53
N TYR A 325 4.88 -1.47 -8.20
CA TYR A 325 4.81 -0.67 -6.98
C TYR A 325 5.09 -1.51 -5.74
N TYR A 326 4.44 -2.67 -5.63
CA TYR A 326 4.66 -3.60 -4.52
C TYR A 326 6.12 -4.08 -4.46
N LEU A 327 6.68 -4.52 -5.59
CA LEU A 327 8.05 -5.01 -5.66
C LEU A 327 9.09 -3.93 -5.30
N ILE A 328 8.92 -2.71 -5.80
CA ILE A 328 9.81 -1.58 -5.49
C ILE A 328 9.67 -1.19 -4.01
N SER A 329 8.45 -1.22 -3.46
CA SER A 329 8.21 -0.86 -2.06
C SER A 329 8.70 -1.89 -1.04
N THR A 330 8.89 -3.14 -1.45
CA THR A 330 9.37 -4.23 -0.58
C THR A 330 10.84 -4.57 -0.79
N TYR A 331 11.50 -4.00 -1.78
CA TYR A 331 12.89 -4.30 -2.11
C TYR A 331 13.88 -3.98 -0.98
N GLU A 332 13.61 -2.97 -0.17
CA GLU A 332 14.42 -2.63 1.01
C GLU A 332 14.14 -3.51 2.24
N ILE A 333 13.03 -4.26 2.21
CA ILE A 333 12.68 -5.23 3.26
C ILE A 333 13.23 -6.57 2.77
N GLU A 334 14.50 -6.86 3.07
CA GLU A 334 15.10 -8.19 2.91
C GLU A 334 14.27 -9.21 3.71
N ASP A 335 13.22 -9.75 3.09
CA ASP A 335 12.51 -10.89 3.62
C ASP A 335 13.27 -12.14 3.13
N GLU A 336 14.10 -12.71 4.02
CA GLU A 336 14.80 -13.98 3.80
C GLU A 336 13.86 -15.15 3.40
N ASN A 337 12.57 -14.92 3.39
CA ASN A 337 11.52 -15.88 3.03
C ASN A 337 11.15 -15.90 1.54
N LEU A 338 11.63 -14.98 0.71
CA LEU A 338 11.52 -15.06 -0.75
C LEU A 338 12.60 -15.98 -1.36
N SER A 339 12.94 -17.07 -0.67
CA SER A 339 13.70 -18.19 -1.25
C SER A 339 12.85 -19.03 -2.20
N SER A 340 12.08 -18.39 -3.08
CA SER A 340 11.51 -19.08 -4.23
C SER A 340 12.60 -19.28 -5.26
N LYS A 341 12.70 -20.50 -5.79
CA LYS A 341 13.67 -20.92 -6.81
C LYS A 341 13.57 -20.12 -8.13
N GLU A 342 12.67 -19.18 -8.24
CA GLU A 342 12.37 -18.39 -9.43
C GLU A 342 12.64 -16.91 -9.15
N SER A 343 13.40 -16.26 -10.01
CA SER A 343 13.68 -14.83 -9.85
C SER A 343 12.42 -13.99 -10.16
N THR A 344 12.28 -12.83 -9.52
CA THR A 344 11.16 -11.93 -9.78
C THR A 344 11.14 -11.45 -11.24
N ILE A 345 12.30 -11.40 -11.89
CA ILE A 345 12.42 -11.06 -13.31
C ILE A 345 11.82 -12.16 -14.18
N ASP A 346 12.02 -13.45 -13.84
CA ASP A 346 11.35 -14.56 -14.53
C ASP A 346 9.83 -14.46 -14.43
N ILE A 347 9.33 -14.09 -13.25
CA ILE A 347 7.90 -13.87 -13.02
C ILE A 347 7.37 -12.76 -13.94
N LEU A 348 8.06 -11.60 -13.99
CA LEU A 348 7.69 -10.48 -14.85
C LEU A 348 7.74 -10.86 -16.35
N ASN A 349 8.80 -11.55 -16.78
CA ASN A 349 8.94 -12.02 -18.15
C ASN A 349 7.83 -12.99 -18.54
N GLN A 350 7.50 -13.95 -17.66
CA GLN A 350 6.40 -14.88 -17.89
C GLN A 350 5.07 -14.16 -17.95
N LEU A 351 4.79 -13.20 -17.07
CA LEU A 351 3.59 -12.39 -17.05
C LEU A 351 3.41 -11.65 -18.39
N ILE A 352 4.45 -10.97 -18.86
CA ILE A 352 4.43 -10.20 -20.11
C ILE A 352 4.27 -11.13 -21.32
N LYS A 353 4.99 -12.24 -21.38
CA LYS A 353 4.90 -13.22 -22.47
C LYS A 353 3.52 -13.90 -22.53
N SER A 354 2.90 -14.11 -21.38
CA SER A 354 1.59 -14.79 -21.28
C SER A 354 0.42 -13.89 -21.68
N ASN A 355 0.59 -12.57 -21.65
CA ASN A 355 -0.49 -11.62 -21.87
C ASN A 355 -0.12 -10.56 -22.92
N SER A 356 -0.56 -10.77 -24.15
CA SER A 356 -0.31 -9.82 -25.26
C SER A 356 -0.92 -8.42 -25.07
N GLY A 357 -1.78 -8.22 -24.08
CA GLY A 357 -2.30 -6.91 -23.71
C GLY A 357 -1.20 -5.92 -23.27
N PHE A 358 -0.07 -6.42 -22.75
CA PHE A 358 1.10 -5.59 -22.42
C PHE A 358 1.79 -4.99 -23.64
N ASP A 359 1.64 -5.60 -24.80
CA ASP A 359 2.22 -5.09 -26.04
C ASP A 359 1.41 -3.95 -26.67
N LEU A 360 0.24 -3.60 -26.10
CA LEU A 360 -0.77 -2.70 -26.67
C LEU A 360 -1.05 -1.49 -25.76
N PRO A 361 -0.12 -0.54 -25.60
CA PRO A 361 -0.40 0.68 -24.84
C PRO A 361 -1.53 1.47 -25.50
N LEU A 362 -2.51 1.89 -24.70
CA LEU A 362 -3.69 2.62 -25.16
C LEU A 362 -3.72 4.08 -24.69
N LEU A 363 -3.10 4.37 -23.56
CA LEU A 363 -3.15 5.64 -22.86
C LEU A 363 -1.74 6.18 -22.66
N ASP A 364 -1.60 7.49 -22.61
CA ASP A 364 -0.29 8.13 -22.37
C ASP A 364 0.28 7.76 -21.00
N ASN A 365 -0.56 7.62 -19.98
CA ASN A 365 -0.16 7.21 -18.63
C ASN A 365 0.33 5.74 -18.54
N HIS A 366 0.25 4.93 -19.60
CA HIS A 366 0.95 3.65 -19.65
C HIS A 366 2.49 3.82 -19.68
N SER A 367 2.98 5.03 -19.90
CA SER A 367 4.38 5.41 -19.69
C SER A 367 4.84 5.08 -18.27
N ILE A 368 3.97 5.21 -17.25
CA ILE A 368 4.22 4.85 -15.86
C ILE A 368 4.72 3.41 -15.75
N SER A 369 3.99 2.48 -16.35
CA SER A 369 4.37 1.05 -16.35
C SER A 369 5.74 0.81 -17.01
N LEU A 370 6.02 1.50 -18.11
CA LEU A 370 7.31 1.35 -18.79
C LEU A 370 8.46 1.88 -17.95
N ILE A 371 8.29 3.04 -17.31
CA ILE A 371 9.29 3.63 -16.42
C ILE A 371 9.55 2.71 -15.22
N LEU A 372 8.49 2.27 -14.54
CA LEU A 372 8.61 1.41 -13.37
C LEU A 372 9.25 0.06 -13.71
N LEU A 373 8.85 -0.55 -14.83
CA LEU A 373 9.42 -1.82 -15.30
C LEU A 373 10.91 -1.65 -15.63
N THR A 374 11.26 -0.60 -16.37
CA THR A 374 12.65 -0.31 -16.72
C THR A 374 13.48 -0.06 -15.47
N LYS A 375 12.98 0.76 -14.55
CA LYS A 375 13.65 1.04 -13.28
C LYS A 375 13.85 -0.23 -12.46
N TYR A 376 12.82 -1.05 -12.32
CA TYR A 376 12.89 -2.29 -11.55
C TYR A 376 13.93 -3.26 -12.15
N ILE A 377 13.89 -3.51 -13.46
CA ILE A 377 14.84 -4.38 -14.15
C ILE A 377 16.26 -3.86 -13.96
N TRP A 378 16.46 -2.54 -14.09
CA TRP A 378 17.78 -1.93 -13.96
C TRP A 378 18.35 -1.97 -12.54
N CYS A 379 17.53 -1.82 -11.53
CA CYS A 379 17.97 -1.99 -10.14
C CYS A 379 18.43 -3.43 -9.82
N GLN A 380 18.07 -4.40 -10.68
CA GLN A 380 18.49 -5.81 -10.60
C GLN A 380 19.70 -6.15 -11.49
N GLU A 381 20.42 -5.16 -11.98
CA GLU A 381 21.50 -5.32 -12.99
C GLU A 381 22.50 -6.45 -12.67
N HIS A 382 22.83 -6.64 -11.39
CA HIS A 382 23.73 -7.72 -10.97
C HIS A 382 23.13 -9.14 -11.06
N ALA A 383 21.81 -9.24 -11.21
CA ALA A 383 21.09 -10.51 -11.34
C ALA A 383 20.60 -10.77 -12.78
N LEU A 384 20.86 -9.83 -13.71
CA LEU A 384 20.46 -9.95 -15.11
C LEU A 384 21.48 -10.79 -15.88
N ASP A 385 20.98 -11.79 -16.57
CA ASP A 385 21.71 -12.47 -17.63
C ASP A 385 21.33 -11.94 -19.02
N ASP A 386 22.09 -12.35 -20.05
CA ASP A 386 21.83 -11.96 -21.44
C ASP A 386 20.41 -12.32 -21.91
N LEU A 387 19.79 -13.35 -21.33
CA LEU A 387 18.45 -13.80 -21.67
C LEU A 387 17.39 -12.82 -21.17
N HIS A 388 17.51 -12.33 -19.95
CA HIS A 388 16.56 -11.36 -19.37
C HIS A 388 16.61 -10.02 -20.11
N VAL A 389 17.81 -9.55 -20.43
CA VAL A 389 17.99 -8.33 -21.24
C VAL A 389 17.35 -8.50 -22.63
N LYS A 390 17.53 -9.67 -23.25
CA LYS A 390 16.92 -10.00 -24.55
C LYS A 390 15.40 -10.02 -24.47
N ASP A 391 14.83 -10.63 -23.45
CA ASP A 391 13.38 -10.71 -23.24
C ASP A 391 12.75 -9.30 -23.10
N TYR A 392 13.39 -8.43 -22.33
CA TYR A 392 12.97 -7.05 -22.20
C TYR A 392 13.09 -6.27 -23.52
N TYR A 393 14.22 -6.43 -24.20
CA TYR A 393 14.42 -5.85 -25.54
C TYR A 393 13.32 -6.27 -26.51
N GLU A 394 13.01 -7.57 -26.60
CA GLU A 394 11.95 -8.08 -27.45
C GLU A 394 10.57 -7.48 -27.07
N TYR A 395 10.31 -7.29 -25.79
CA TYR A 395 9.09 -6.63 -25.30
C TYR A 395 9.01 -5.18 -25.82
N ILE A 396 10.06 -4.39 -25.66
CA ILE A 396 10.10 -2.99 -26.16
C ILE A 396 9.94 -2.95 -27.68
N CYS A 397 10.53 -3.89 -28.41
CA CYS A 397 10.33 -4.02 -29.87
C CYS A 397 8.86 -4.27 -30.23
N ARG A 398 8.14 -5.14 -29.48
CA ARG A 398 6.71 -5.41 -29.71
C ARG A 398 5.86 -4.19 -29.40
N VAL A 399 6.10 -3.50 -28.30
CA VAL A 399 5.41 -2.26 -27.93
C VAL A 399 5.61 -1.20 -29.02
N CYS A 400 6.84 -0.93 -29.43
CA CYS A 400 7.14 0.06 -30.47
C CYS A 400 6.46 -0.27 -31.80
N ARG A 401 6.53 -1.54 -32.23
CA ARG A 401 5.84 -2.01 -33.45
C ARG A 401 4.34 -1.77 -33.38
N ASN A 402 3.71 -2.09 -32.26
CA ASN A 402 2.25 -1.97 -32.11
C ASN A 402 1.80 -0.51 -32.03
N VAL A 403 2.59 0.37 -31.41
CA VAL A 403 2.37 1.82 -31.43
C VAL A 403 2.37 2.35 -32.87
N ILE A 404 3.38 1.99 -33.65
CA ILE A 404 3.47 2.41 -35.07
C ILE A 404 2.32 1.85 -35.89
N ILE A 405 1.97 0.56 -35.73
CA ILE A 405 0.85 -0.06 -36.47
C ILE A 405 -0.46 0.64 -36.13
N ARG A 406 -0.71 0.92 -34.87
CA ARG A 406 -1.92 1.61 -34.43
C ARG A 406 -2.02 3.02 -35.00
N HIS A 407 -0.93 3.78 -34.99
CA HIS A 407 -0.90 5.10 -35.60
C HIS A 407 -1.27 5.02 -37.07
N LYS A 408 -0.68 4.09 -37.85
CA LYS A 408 -0.99 3.89 -39.26
C LYS A 408 -2.42 3.45 -39.56
N GLN A 409 -3.03 2.67 -38.66
CA GLN A 409 -4.39 2.17 -38.85
C GLN A 409 -5.47 3.15 -38.37
N ASN A 410 -5.25 3.81 -37.24
CA ASN A 410 -6.23 4.60 -36.54
C ASN A 410 -5.89 6.11 -36.52
N ASN A 411 -4.72 6.50 -37.01
CA ASN A 411 -4.18 7.86 -36.92
C ASN A 411 -4.11 8.35 -35.48
N MET A 412 -3.69 7.47 -34.55
CA MET A 412 -3.68 7.74 -33.10
C MET A 412 -2.54 6.99 -32.43
N PHE A 413 -1.72 7.71 -31.67
CA PHE A 413 -0.80 7.17 -30.68
C PHE A 413 -1.56 6.77 -29.39
N PRO A 414 -0.90 6.26 -28.34
CA PRO A 414 -1.53 6.16 -27.02
C PRO A 414 -2.15 7.50 -26.64
N GLU A 415 -3.43 7.45 -26.24
CA GLU A 415 -4.25 8.65 -26.12
C GLU A 415 -3.68 9.59 -25.04
N LEU A 416 -3.40 10.80 -25.46
CA LEU A 416 -2.61 11.83 -24.79
C LEU A 416 -3.12 12.23 -23.39
N TYR A 417 -4.40 12.51 -23.27
CA TYR A 417 -5.02 12.90 -22.00
C TYR A 417 -5.50 11.71 -21.18
N SER A 418 -5.09 10.50 -21.58
CA SER A 418 -5.55 9.25 -20.96
C SER A 418 -7.09 9.14 -20.92
N ASN A 419 -7.75 9.75 -21.88
CA ASN A 419 -9.20 9.80 -22.01
C ASN A 419 -9.75 8.53 -22.67
N LEU A 420 -10.30 7.65 -21.86
CA LEU A 420 -10.84 6.38 -22.33
C LEU A 420 -11.97 6.54 -23.35
N LYS A 421 -12.73 7.64 -23.33
CA LYS A 421 -13.80 7.89 -24.30
C LYS A 421 -13.23 8.11 -25.70
N GLU A 422 -12.12 8.85 -25.82
CA GLU A 422 -11.43 9.06 -27.09
C GLU A 422 -10.81 7.77 -27.61
N VAL A 423 -10.23 6.95 -26.75
CA VAL A 423 -9.75 5.61 -27.10
C VAL A 423 -10.89 4.76 -27.68
N CYS A 424 -12.05 4.73 -27.02
CA CYS A 424 -13.22 4.00 -27.50
C CYS A 424 -13.72 4.56 -28.86
N ALA A 425 -13.77 5.88 -29.00
CA ALA A 425 -14.18 6.52 -30.24
C ALA A 425 -13.25 6.18 -31.41
N SER A 426 -11.93 6.26 -31.18
CA SER A 426 -10.91 5.91 -32.18
C SER A 426 -10.95 4.44 -32.60
N MET A 427 -11.20 3.53 -31.65
CA MET A 427 -11.21 2.08 -31.91
C MET A 427 -12.48 1.62 -32.66
N TYR A 428 -13.64 2.24 -32.41
CA TYR A 428 -14.93 1.84 -32.98
C TYR A 428 -15.41 2.74 -34.12
N LYS A 429 -15.00 3.99 -34.14
CA LYS A 429 -15.32 4.94 -35.21
C LYS A 429 -14.03 5.68 -35.53
N LYS A 430 -13.54 5.61 -36.76
CA LYS A 430 -12.43 6.47 -37.18
C LYS A 430 -12.84 7.93 -36.91
N SER A 431 -12.29 8.52 -35.85
CA SER A 431 -12.47 9.93 -35.59
C SER A 431 -11.57 10.69 -36.54
N SER A 432 -12.20 11.41 -37.49
CA SER A 432 -11.48 12.32 -38.38
C SER A 432 -11.04 13.62 -37.67
N GLU A 433 -11.44 13.79 -36.43
CA GLU A 433 -11.27 15.03 -35.64
C GLU A 433 -10.24 14.92 -34.54
N TYR A 434 -9.78 13.71 -34.18
CA TYR A 434 -8.75 13.53 -33.15
C TYR A 434 -7.39 13.96 -33.69
N VAL A 435 -6.73 14.86 -33.00
CA VAL A 435 -5.37 15.33 -33.29
C VAL A 435 -4.51 15.13 -32.07
N ASP A 436 -3.50 14.26 -32.16
CA ASP A 436 -2.46 14.15 -31.14
C ASP A 436 -1.65 15.46 -31.11
N SER A 437 -1.61 16.12 -29.97
CA SER A 437 -0.85 17.37 -29.81
C SER A 437 0.51 17.16 -29.17
N SER A 438 0.58 16.34 -28.12
CA SER A 438 1.82 15.99 -27.42
C SER A 438 1.74 14.57 -26.85
N SER A 439 2.84 13.95 -26.45
CA SER A 439 2.85 12.64 -25.82
C SER A 439 4.05 12.45 -24.91
N MET A 440 3.81 12.09 -23.66
CA MET A 440 4.82 11.63 -22.72
C MET A 440 5.19 10.16 -22.95
N PHE A 441 4.23 9.33 -23.36
CA PHE A 441 4.47 7.92 -23.67
C PHE A 441 5.55 7.76 -24.76
N LEU A 442 5.46 8.57 -25.81
CA LEU A 442 6.44 8.52 -26.90
C LEU A 442 7.82 9.00 -26.44
N VAL A 443 7.89 9.99 -25.55
CA VAL A 443 9.16 10.42 -24.93
C VAL A 443 9.80 9.29 -24.16
N VAL A 444 9.04 8.64 -23.27
CA VAL A 444 9.52 7.49 -22.48
C VAL A 444 9.96 6.33 -23.37
N LEU A 445 9.17 5.99 -24.39
CA LEU A 445 9.50 4.90 -25.30
C LEU A 445 10.77 5.18 -26.10
N ILE A 446 10.94 6.40 -26.61
CA ILE A 446 12.13 6.76 -27.41
C ILE A 446 13.38 6.85 -26.53
N GLU A 447 13.24 7.32 -25.29
CA GLU A 447 14.30 7.36 -24.31
C GLU A 447 14.79 5.94 -23.96
N ILE A 448 13.87 5.00 -23.71
CA ILE A 448 14.21 3.60 -23.46
C ILE A 448 14.92 3.01 -24.67
N ILE A 449 14.40 3.22 -25.91
CA ILE A 449 15.03 2.75 -27.15
C ILE A 449 16.45 3.32 -27.30
N ALA A 450 16.63 4.60 -26.98
CA ALA A 450 17.93 5.25 -27.05
C ALA A 450 18.90 4.70 -26.02
N ARG A 451 18.47 4.44 -24.80
CA ARG A 451 19.32 3.85 -23.73
C ARG A 451 19.80 2.45 -24.08
N PHE A 452 18.94 1.63 -24.66
CA PHE A 452 19.31 0.29 -25.10
C PHE A 452 20.07 0.25 -26.44
N ASP A 453 20.42 1.42 -26.99
CA ASP A 453 21.17 1.53 -28.25
C ASP A 453 20.55 0.74 -29.40
N ILE A 454 19.27 1.04 -29.72
CA ILE A 454 18.53 0.35 -30.77
C ILE A 454 18.30 1.32 -31.96
N PRO A 455 19.33 1.61 -32.78
CA PRO A 455 19.25 2.66 -33.82
C PRO A 455 18.16 2.43 -34.84
N PHE A 456 17.90 1.16 -35.17
CA PHE A 456 16.86 0.82 -36.14
C PHE A 456 15.45 1.18 -35.66
N LEU A 457 15.12 0.87 -34.38
CA LEU A 457 13.82 1.25 -33.82
C LEU A 457 13.72 2.75 -33.61
N TYR A 458 14.79 3.38 -33.14
CA TYR A 458 14.85 4.82 -33.00
C TYR A 458 14.50 5.52 -34.31
N LYS A 459 15.19 5.18 -35.40
CA LYS A 459 14.96 5.77 -36.72
C LYS A 459 13.53 5.56 -37.20
N LYS A 460 12.96 4.37 -36.96
CA LYS A 460 11.62 4.03 -37.40
C LYS A 460 10.56 4.79 -36.61
N LEU A 461 10.67 4.84 -35.28
CA LEU A 461 9.73 5.57 -34.43
C LEU A 461 9.84 7.08 -34.65
N ARG A 462 11.08 7.61 -34.77
CA ARG A 462 11.35 8.99 -35.11
C ARG A 462 10.65 9.42 -36.41
N SER A 463 10.76 8.62 -37.48
CA SER A 463 10.11 8.91 -38.76
C SER A 463 8.60 9.03 -38.57
N GLU A 464 7.98 8.10 -37.86
CA GLU A 464 6.55 8.08 -37.61
C GLU A 464 6.07 9.29 -36.80
N ILE A 465 6.82 9.68 -35.77
CA ILE A 465 6.52 10.86 -34.94
C ILE A 465 6.60 12.13 -35.76
N LEU A 466 7.67 12.29 -36.57
CA LEU A 466 7.83 13.48 -37.40
C LEU A 466 6.75 13.60 -38.52
N GLU A 467 6.30 12.45 -39.07
CA GLU A 467 5.20 12.43 -40.03
C GLU A 467 3.87 12.81 -39.38
N SER A 468 3.64 12.42 -38.12
CA SER A 468 2.39 12.71 -37.37
C SER A 468 2.29 14.16 -36.91
N LYS A 469 3.41 14.87 -36.82
CA LYS A 469 3.52 16.23 -36.26
C LYS A 469 3.15 16.31 -34.75
N VAL A 470 3.20 15.21 -34.02
CA VAL A 470 3.04 15.20 -32.56
C VAL A 470 4.26 15.87 -31.93
N ASN A 471 4.03 16.74 -30.97
CA ASN A 471 5.09 17.31 -30.14
C ASN A 471 5.46 16.31 -29.03
N LEU A 472 6.74 16.17 -28.78
CA LEU A 472 7.23 15.45 -27.61
C LEU A 472 7.48 16.46 -26.50
N GLN A 473 6.82 16.28 -25.36
CA GLN A 473 6.90 17.22 -24.24
C GLN A 473 7.08 16.46 -22.93
N ILE A 474 7.80 17.08 -22.00
CA ILE A 474 7.97 16.61 -20.63
C ILE A 474 7.55 17.74 -19.69
N PRO A 475 6.71 17.46 -18.68
CA PRO A 475 6.38 18.43 -17.66
C PRO A 475 7.55 18.61 -16.69
N TYR A 476 7.99 19.85 -16.50
CA TYR A 476 8.92 20.24 -15.44
C TYR A 476 8.14 20.97 -14.35
N PRO A 477 8.18 20.51 -13.10
CA PRO A 477 7.53 21.22 -12.02
C PRO A 477 8.24 22.57 -11.78
N ILE A 478 7.44 23.59 -11.53
CA ILE A 478 7.93 24.87 -11.06
C ILE A 478 8.17 24.73 -9.56
N ASP A 479 9.40 25.02 -9.11
CA ASP A 479 9.74 24.99 -7.70
C ASP A 479 8.92 26.04 -6.94
N SER A 480 7.89 25.55 -6.26
CA SER A 480 7.03 26.35 -5.39
C SER A 480 6.79 25.59 -4.09
N GLU A 481 6.66 26.30 -2.98
CA GLU A 481 6.47 25.71 -1.66
C GLU A 481 5.27 24.74 -1.59
N ASP A 482 4.26 24.97 -2.43
CA ASP A 482 3.02 24.17 -2.45
C ASP A 482 2.99 23.10 -3.55
N PHE A 483 4.00 23.04 -4.44
CA PHE A 483 4.00 22.11 -5.56
C PHE A 483 3.81 20.65 -5.11
N GLU A 484 4.62 20.22 -4.16
CA GLU A 484 4.59 18.83 -3.68
C GLU A 484 3.24 18.48 -3.01
N VAL A 485 2.68 19.39 -2.21
CA VAL A 485 1.36 19.20 -1.59
C VAL A 485 0.28 19.06 -2.65
N ASN A 486 0.29 19.92 -3.66
CA ASN A 486 -0.69 19.89 -4.75
C ASN A 486 -0.53 18.65 -5.64
N PHE A 487 0.70 18.16 -5.83
CA PHE A 487 0.96 16.91 -6.52
C PHE A 487 0.28 15.71 -5.80
N PHE A 488 0.47 15.59 -4.49
CA PHE A 488 -0.13 14.51 -3.71
C PHE A 488 -1.66 14.64 -3.53
N ASP A 489 -2.21 15.86 -3.57
CA ASP A 489 -3.65 16.14 -3.46
C ASP A 489 -4.37 16.15 -4.82
N HIS A 490 -3.64 15.88 -5.91
CA HIS A 490 -4.15 15.92 -7.29
C HIS A 490 -4.78 17.27 -7.68
N HIS A 491 -4.16 18.35 -7.22
CA HIS A 491 -4.57 19.73 -7.53
C HIS A 491 -3.48 20.47 -8.32
N LEU A 492 -2.79 19.76 -9.22
CA LEU A 492 -1.84 20.39 -10.13
C LEU A 492 -2.60 21.26 -11.13
N HIS A 493 -2.24 22.52 -11.20
CA HIS A 493 -2.74 23.48 -12.18
C HIS A 493 -1.69 23.68 -13.27
N GLU A 494 -2.10 24.11 -14.47
CA GLU A 494 -1.21 24.39 -15.60
C GLU A 494 -0.06 25.35 -15.23
N GLU A 495 -0.25 26.21 -14.24
CA GLU A 495 0.76 27.16 -13.73
C GLU A 495 1.87 26.50 -12.88
N MET A 496 1.73 25.21 -12.52
CA MET A 496 2.67 24.50 -11.64
C MET A 496 3.71 23.68 -12.38
N SER A 497 3.60 23.56 -13.67
CA SER A 497 4.60 22.90 -14.52
C SER A 497 4.81 23.66 -15.83
N VAL A 498 6.03 23.59 -16.34
CA VAL A 498 6.38 24.08 -17.66
C VAL A 498 6.63 22.89 -18.57
N GLU A 499 5.91 22.83 -19.68
CA GLU A 499 6.15 21.80 -20.69
C GLU A 499 7.38 22.17 -21.52
N THR A 500 8.32 21.25 -21.60
CA THR A 500 9.53 21.42 -22.41
C THR A 500 9.49 20.50 -23.60
N ASN A 501 9.65 21.07 -24.79
CA ASN A 501 9.71 20.33 -26.04
C ASN A 501 10.99 19.50 -26.13
N ILE A 502 10.86 18.25 -26.53
CA ILE A 502 11.95 17.31 -26.78
C ILE A 502 12.25 17.26 -28.27
N GLU A 503 13.46 17.61 -28.64
CA GLU A 503 13.91 17.47 -30.03
C GLU A 503 14.28 16.01 -30.35
N LEU A 504 14.00 15.60 -31.59
CA LEU A 504 14.36 14.31 -32.15
C LEU A 504 15.47 14.44 -33.19
N PRO A 505 16.75 14.42 -32.80
CA PRO A 505 17.87 14.45 -33.73
C PRO A 505 17.92 13.17 -34.60
N GLU A 506 18.85 13.13 -35.56
CA GLU A 506 18.91 12.00 -36.50
C GLU A 506 19.49 10.73 -35.88
N THR A 507 20.37 10.86 -34.89
CA THR A 507 21.07 9.74 -34.27
C THR A 507 20.68 9.54 -32.82
N VAL A 508 20.87 8.32 -32.31
CA VAL A 508 20.63 7.94 -30.93
C VAL A 508 21.60 8.69 -29.99
N GLU A 509 22.84 8.84 -30.41
CA GLU A 509 23.90 9.49 -29.65
C GLU A 509 23.57 10.96 -29.40
N GLU A 510 23.15 11.68 -30.46
CA GLU A 510 22.73 13.08 -30.36
C GLU A 510 21.48 13.24 -29.46
N PHE A 511 20.55 12.27 -29.53
CA PHE A 511 19.36 12.28 -28.66
C PHE A 511 19.76 12.14 -27.19
N ARG A 512 20.61 11.16 -26.86
CA ARG A 512 21.11 10.93 -25.49
C ARG A 512 21.78 12.18 -24.92
N GLU A 513 22.65 12.82 -25.72
CA GLU A 513 23.36 14.02 -25.31
C GLU A 513 22.41 15.19 -25.03
N LYS A 514 21.46 15.45 -25.91
CA LYS A 514 20.44 16.49 -25.75
C LYS A 514 19.50 16.21 -24.58
N PHE A 515 19.05 14.98 -24.42
CA PHE A 515 18.16 14.60 -23.35
C PHE A 515 18.81 14.72 -21.96
N ARG A 516 20.11 14.38 -21.87
CA ARG A 516 20.90 14.53 -20.65
C ARG A 516 20.97 15.98 -20.17
N ILE A 517 21.04 16.95 -21.08
CA ILE A 517 21.10 18.38 -20.75
C ILE A 517 19.77 18.87 -20.16
N LEU A 518 18.66 18.24 -20.54
CA LEU A 518 17.33 18.58 -20.06
C LEU A 518 17.03 18.01 -18.67
N TYR A 519 17.84 17.06 -18.20
CA TYR A 519 17.64 16.46 -16.90
C TYR A 519 17.89 17.51 -15.79
N ASN A 520 16.83 17.83 -15.04
CA ASN A 520 16.89 18.69 -13.87
C ASN A 520 16.20 17.95 -12.70
N PRO A 521 16.95 17.49 -11.68
CA PRO A 521 16.36 16.76 -10.58
C PRO A 521 15.37 17.63 -9.82
N VAL A 522 14.17 17.11 -9.65
CA VAL A 522 13.13 17.75 -8.85
C VAL A 522 13.31 17.34 -7.40
N HIS A 523 13.27 18.32 -6.51
CA HIS A 523 13.46 18.10 -5.10
C HIS A 523 12.12 17.88 -4.38
N PHE A 524 11.94 16.69 -3.81
CA PHE A 524 10.77 16.34 -3.01
C PHE A 524 11.18 16.07 -1.56
N ARG A 525 10.52 16.72 -0.60
CA ARG A 525 10.67 16.43 0.84
C ARG A 525 10.33 14.97 1.17
N THR A 526 9.41 14.38 0.42
CA THR A 526 9.04 12.96 0.49
C THR A 526 10.25 12.04 0.29
N ASP A 527 11.13 12.39 -0.66
CA ASP A 527 12.32 11.58 -0.98
C ASP A 527 13.37 11.71 0.14
N GLU A 528 13.52 12.93 0.72
CA GLU A 528 14.46 13.19 1.81
C GLU A 528 14.18 12.36 3.07
N VAL A 529 12.91 12.09 3.33
CA VAL A 529 12.48 11.30 4.51
C VAL A 529 12.30 9.81 4.21
N GLY A 530 12.75 9.35 3.03
CA GLY A 530 12.78 7.93 2.66
C GLY A 530 11.44 7.36 2.17
N PHE A 531 10.48 8.20 1.78
CA PHE A 531 9.17 7.75 1.27
C PHE A 531 9.00 7.92 -0.24
N ILE A 532 10.08 7.79 -1.02
CA ILE A 532 10.05 7.91 -2.49
C ILE A 532 8.94 7.07 -3.14
N ASN A 533 8.61 5.92 -2.54
CA ASN A 533 7.56 5.03 -3.04
C ASN A 533 6.16 5.67 -3.00
N LEU A 534 5.93 6.66 -2.14
CA LEU A 534 4.67 7.41 -2.14
C LEU A 534 4.51 8.28 -3.39
N ARG A 535 5.60 8.80 -3.97
CA ARG A 535 5.57 9.49 -5.26
C ARG A 535 5.12 8.54 -6.37
N LEU A 536 5.66 7.32 -6.38
CA LEU A 536 5.25 6.29 -7.33
C LEU A 536 3.76 5.98 -7.18
N LEU A 537 3.29 5.82 -5.93
CA LEU A 537 1.88 5.59 -5.64
C LEU A 537 1.00 6.75 -6.14
N ALA A 538 1.42 8.00 -5.92
CA ALA A 538 0.67 9.17 -6.36
C ALA A 538 0.54 9.22 -7.89
N HIS A 539 1.63 8.97 -8.63
CA HIS A 539 1.60 8.88 -10.10
C HIS A 539 0.65 7.77 -10.58
N ILE A 540 0.72 6.58 -9.99
CA ILE A 540 -0.15 5.45 -10.35
C ILE A 540 -1.62 5.77 -10.04
N HIS A 541 -1.90 6.27 -8.84
CA HIS A 541 -3.26 6.52 -8.37
C HIS A 541 -3.94 7.66 -9.12
N HIS A 542 -3.23 8.77 -9.30
CA HIS A 542 -3.75 9.95 -10.00
C HIS A 542 -3.61 9.87 -11.51
N LYS A 543 -2.88 8.87 -12.01
CA LYS A 543 -2.59 8.66 -13.45
C LYS A 543 -1.94 9.89 -14.08
N THR A 544 -1.06 10.54 -13.33
CA THR A 544 -0.31 11.71 -13.78
C THR A 544 0.96 11.31 -14.52
N GLU A 545 1.47 12.21 -15.36
CA GLU A 545 2.75 12.04 -16.03
C GLU A 545 3.89 12.00 -15.00
N PHE A 546 4.95 11.26 -15.31
CA PHE A 546 6.16 11.26 -14.51
C PHE A 546 7.00 12.49 -14.80
N PHE A 547 7.61 13.05 -13.76
CA PHE A 547 8.61 14.10 -13.91
C PHE A 547 9.95 13.53 -14.42
N PRO A 548 10.79 14.37 -15.04
CA PRO A 548 12.04 13.94 -15.68
C PRO A 548 13.00 13.18 -14.77
N ASP A 549 13.01 13.45 -13.48
CA ASP A 549 13.86 12.76 -12.50
C ASP A 549 13.58 11.24 -12.39
N PHE A 550 12.37 10.80 -12.71
CA PHE A 550 12.06 9.37 -12.79
C PHE A 550 12.61 8.69 -14.04
N LEU A 551 12.97 9.46 -15.06
CA LEU A 551 13.66 8.95 -16.24
C LEU A 551 15.16 8.73 -16.01
N ASP A 552 15.70 9.23 -14.90
CA ASP A 552 17.06 8.92 -14.47
C ASP A 552 17.08 7.57 -13.76
N PHE A 553 17.59 6.58 -14.45
CA PHE A 553 17.75 5.22 -13.95
C PHE A 553 19.15 5.00 -13.32
N GLY A 554 19.89 6.05 -13.01
CA GLY A 554 21.25 5.95 -12.47
C GLY A 554 22.33 5.57 -13.49
N PHE A 555 21.99 5.46 -14.77
CA PHE A 555 22.91 5.06 -15.83
C PHE A 555 24.04 6.05 -16.11
N LEU A 556 23.85 7.30 -15.74
CA LEU A 556 24.79 8.38 -16.07
C LEU A 556 25.97 8.48 -15.10
N GLN A 557 25.99 7.70 -14.02
CA GLN A 557 27.10 7.73 -13.04
C GLN A 557 28.24 6.74 -13.35
N GLN A 558 28.10 5.90 -14.36
CA GLN A 558 29.10 4.87 -14.70
C GLN A 558 29.88 5.11 -16.01
N SER A 559 29.77 6.31 -16.62
CA SER A 559 30.57 6.66 -17.80
C SER A 559 31.67 7.68 -17.48
#